data_4c89bb664e1395ec5079dd7085fb27c4
#
_entry.id   4c89bb664e1395ec5079dd7085fb27c4
#
_cell.length_a   1.000
_cell.length_b   1.000
_cell.length_c   1.000
_cell.angle_alpha   90.00
_cell.angle_beta   90.00
_cell.angle_gamma   90.00
#
_symmetry.space_group_name_H-M   'P 1'
#
loop_
_entity.id
_entity.type
_entity.pdbx_description
1 polymer ?
#
loop_
_entity_poly.entity_id
_entity_poly.type
_entity_poly.pdbx_seq_one_letter_code
_entity_poly.pdbx_strand_id
1 'polypeptide(L)'
;ELDELRSAADEAQAREQAARKAETQAQIAAGTVPVHGPGVTVSVVDAGANLTSTQFVMTLGELRNAGAEAIELNGIRLSTRSSFTGQAGSIAVDGMPIASPYTWKVIGESQTIATALDIQAGSAAQMRAKGANVAITPTTDVTIESIASPRPPQFATYQ
;
A
#
# COMPACT_ATOMS: atom_id res chain seq x y z
N GLU A 1 -3.26 -21.14 -44.48
CA GLU A 1 -2.84 -19.74 -44.56
C GLU A 1 -3.69 -18.82 -43.65
N LEU A 2 -5.02 -18.92 -43.74
CA LEU A 2 -5.92 -18.12 -42.91
C LEU A 2 -5.78 -18.44 -41.41
N ASP A 3 -5.58 -19.70 -41.08
CA ASP A 3 -5.42 -20.15 -39.69
C ASP A 3 -4.09 -19.65 -39.09
N GLU A 4 -3.02 -19.62 -39.87
CA GLU A 4 -1.75 -19.09 -39.42
C GLU A 4 -1.81 -17.58 -39.18
N LEU A 5 -2.50 -16.85 -40.03
CA LEU A 5 -2.70 -15.39 -39.91
C LEU A 5 -3.55 -15.06 -38.67
N ARG A 6 -4.60 -15.85 -38.39
CA ARG A 6 -5.42 -15.67 -37.19
C ARG A 6 -4.61 -15.94 -35.92
N SER A 7 -3.84 -17.01 -35.89
CA SER A 7 -2.98 -17.33 -34.75
C SER A 7 -1.97 -16.22 -34.46
N ALA A 8 -1.33 -15.66 -35.51
CA ALA A 8 -0.39 -14.57 -35.36
C ALA A 8 -1.08 -13.29 -34.83
N ALA A 9 -2.30 -12.99 -35.31
CA ALA A 9 -3.06 -11.85 -34.85
C ALA A 9 -3.51 -12.02 -33.38
N ASP A 10 -3.95 -13.23 -33.00
CA ASP A 10 -4.34 -13.54 -31.63
C ASP A 10 -3.16 -13.44 -30.68
N GLU A 11 -1.98 -13.92 -31.07
CA GLU A 11 -0.77 -13.81 -30.27
C GLU A 11 -0.34 -12.36 -30.09
N ALA A 12 -0.42 -11.54 -31.14
CA ALA A 12 -0.09 -10.12 -31.06
C ALA A 12 -1.05 -9.38 -30.14
N GLN A 13 -2.34 -9.68 -30.21
CA GLN A 13 -3.36 -9.09 -29.33
C GLN A 13 -3.15 -9.50 -27.87
N ALA A 14 -2.83 -10.77 -27.62
CA ALA A 14 -2.55 -11.26 -26.27
C ALA A 14 -1.31 -10.56 -25.66
N ARG A 15 -0.26 -10.37 -26.47
CA ARG A 15 0.94 -9.63 -26.02
C ARG A 15 0.64 -8.17 -25.71
N GLU A 16 -0.19 -7.52 -26.52
CA GLU A 16 -0.59 -6.13 -26.28
C GLU A 16 -1.40 -6.01 -24.99
N GLN A 17 -2.36 -6.91 -24.75
CA GLN A 17 -3.14 -6.92 -23.52
C GLN A 17 -2.27 -7.18 -22.29
N ALA A 18 -1.31 -8.10 -22.37
CA ALA A 18 -0.37 -8.38 -21.30
C ALA A 18 0.51 -7.17 -20.98
N ALA A 19 0.97 -6.46 -22.02
CA ALA A 19 1.76 -5.24 -21.84
C ALA A 19 0.97 -4.13 -21.15
N ARG A 20 -0.29 -3.92 -21.54
CA ARG A 20 -1.18 -2.93 -20.91
C ARG A 20 -1.45 -3.27 -19.44
N LYS A 21 -1.69 -4.54 -19.16
CA LYS A 21 -1.91 -5.00 -17.79
C LYS A 21 -0.69 -4.79 -16.91
N ALA A 22 0.50 -5.10 -17.44
CA ALA A 22 1.77 -4.89 -16.74
C ALA A 22 2.00 -3.40 -16.48
N GLU A 23 1.70 -2.53 -17.43
CA GLU A 23 1.81 -1.07 -17.26
C GLU A 23 0.85 -0.57 -16.19
N THR A 24 -0.40 -1.00 -16.19
CA THR A 24 -1.39 -0.63 -15.17
C THR A 24 -0.94 -1.07 -13.79
N GLN A 25 -0.46 -2.31 -13.65
CA GLN A 25 0.04 -2.81 -12.38
C GLN A 25 1.25 -2.03 -11.89
N ALA A 26 2.14 -1.64 -12.79
CA ALA A 26 3.29 -0.80 -12.45
C ALA A 26 2.86 0.59 -11.97
N GLN A 27 1.86 1.19 -12.59
CA GLN A 27 1.31 2.47 -12.17
C GLN A 27 0.65 2.39 -10.79
N ILE A 28 -0.08 1.31 -10.51
CA ILE A 28 -0.69 1.07 -9.20
C ILE A 28 0.39 0.95 -8.14
N ALA A 29 1.42 0.13 -8.39
CA ALA A 29 2.53 -0.08 -7.45
C ALA A 29 3.33 1.21 -7.20
N ALA A 30 3.51 2.03 -8.22
CA ALA A 30 4.17 3.33 -8.09
C ALA A 30 3.27 4.39 -7.43
N GLY A 31 1.98 4.12 -7.29
CA GLY A 31 1.03 5.05 -6.66
C GLY A 31 0.60 6.20 -7.56
N THR A 32 0.70 6.05 -8.88
CA THR A 32 0.43 7.14 -9.82
C THR A 32 -1.02 7.23 -10.29
N VAL A 33 -1.86 6.26 -9.95
CA VAL A 33 -3.27 6.22 -10.34
C VAL A 33 -4.17 5.95 -9.15
N PRO A 34 -5.39 6.55 -9.07
CA PRO A 34 -6.40 6.16 -8.10
C PRO A 34 -6.89 4.74 -8.37
N VAL A 35 -7.29 4.03 -7.31
CA VAL A 35 -7.74 2.65 -7.42
C VAL A 35 -8.88 2.36 -6.44
N HIS A 36 -9.66 1.32 -6.74
CA HIS A 36 -10.63 0.77 -5.80
C HIS A 36 -10.70 -0.76 -5.96
N GLY A 37 -11.15 -1.43 -4.93
CA GLY A 37 -11.28 -2.87 -4.92
C GLY A 37 -11.48 -3.42 -3.52
N PRO A 38 -11.56 -4.75 -3.37
CA PRO A 38 -11.64 -5.35 -2.05
C PRO A 38 -10.36 -5.11 -1.26
N GLY A 39 -10.47 -5.13 0.04
CA GLY A 39 -9.31 -4.90 0.88
C GLY A 39 -9.64 -4.81 2.36
N VAL A 40 -8.86 -4.01 3.06
CA VAL A 40 -8.95 -3.88 4.51
C VAL A 40 -8.77 -2.41 4.89
N THR A 41 -9.56 -1.99 5.87
CA THR A 41 -9.34 -0.71 6.56
C THR A 41 -8.79 -1.01 7.95
N VAL A 42 -7.68 -0.36 8.32
CA VAL A 42 -7.07 -0.51 9.63
C VAL A 42 -7.11 0.83 10.36
N SER A 43 -7.71 0.84 11.53
CA SER A 43 -7.74 2.03 12.37
C SER A 43 -6.85 1.81 13.59
N VAL A 44 -5.89 2.70 13.81
CA VAL A 44 -4.94 2.62 14.92
C VAL A 44 -5.06 3.90 15.73
N VAL A 45 -5.44 3.77 17.00
CA VAL A 45 -5.50 4.91 17.92
C VAL A 45 -4.37 4.76 18.94
N ASP A 46 -3.42 5.67 18.88
CA ASP A 46 -2.22 5.69 19.74
C ASP A 46 -2.30 6.87 20.70
N ALA A 47 -3.18 6.76 21.69
CA ALA A 47 -3.43 7.84 22.64
C ALA A 47 -2.18 8.23 23.45
N GLY A 48 -1.31 7.27 23.74
CA GLY A 48 -0.07 7.51 24.49
C GLY A 48 1.11 7.96 23.66
N ALA A 49 0.94 8.06 22.34
CA ALA A 49 2.02 8.41 21.41
C ALA A 49 3.26 7.52 21.59
N ASN A 50 3.05 6.22 21.71
CA ASN A 50 4.10 5.24 21.98
C ASN A 50 4.62 4.53 20.73
N LEU A 51 3.90 4.62 19.61
CA LEU A 51 4.32 3.99 18.37
C LEU A 51 5.50 4.73 17.75
N THR A 52 6.43 3.96 17.21
CA THR A 52 7.60 4.48 16.50
C THR A 52 7.53 4.13 15.03
N SER A 53 8.45 4.65 14.23
CA SER A 53 8.54 4.31 12.81
C SER A 53 8.68 2.80 12.57
N THR A 54 9.23 2.07 13.52
CA THR A 54 9.40 0.60 13.43
C THR A 54 8.09 -0.12 13.19
N GLN A 55 7.02 0.22 13.92
CA GLN A 55 5.73 -0.42 13.75
C GLN A 55 5.12 -0.12 12.39
N PHE A 56 5.32 1.09 11.87
CA PHE A 56 4.83 1.47 10.54
C PHE A 56 5.58 0.72 9.43
N VAL A 57 6.90 0.62 9.53
CA VAL A 57 7.71 -0.16 8.58
C VAL A 57 7.30 -1.63 8.59
N MET A 58 7.08 -2.18 9.77
CA MET A 58 6.61 -3.55 9.95
C MET A 58 5.26 -3.78 9.28
N THR A 59 4.30 -2.88 9.55
CA THR A 59 2.96 -2.95 8.97
C THR A 59 3.03 -2.90 7.44
N LEU A 60 3.79 -1.98 6.90
CA LEU A 60 3.95 -1.85 5.45
C LEU A 60 4.56 -3.12 4.84
N GLY A 61 5.57 -3.69 5.48
CA GLY A 61 6.20 -4.94 5.06
C GLY A 61 5.24 -6.12 5.05
N GLU A 62 4.42 -6.25 6.10
CA GLU A 62 3.40 -7.30 6.18
C GLU A 62 2.32 -7.14 5.10
N LEU A 63 1.88 -5.91 4.85
CA LEU A 63 0.91 -5.63 3.80
C LEU A 63 1.45 -6.01 2.41
N ARG A 64 2.68 -5.66 2.12
CA ARG A 64 3.32 -6.02 0.86
C ARG A 64 3.48 -7.53 0.70
N ASN A 65 3.92 -8.21 1.75
CA ASN A 65 4.06 -9.66 1.75
C ASN A 65 2.73 -10.38 1.59
N ALA A 66 1.64 -9.77 2.06
CA ALA A 66 0.29 -10.32 1.92
C ALA A 66 -0.34 -10.03 0.55
N GLY A 67 0.38 -9.36 -0.34
CA GLY A 67 -0.10 -9.09 -1.70
C GLY A 67 -0.92 -7.80 -1.83
N ALA A 68 -0.75 -6.83 -0.93
CA ALA A 68 -1.43 -5.55 -1.06
C ALA A 68 -1.03 -4.86 -2.38
N GLU A 69 -2.02 -4.43 -3.14
CA GLU A 69 -1.82 -3.79 -4.45
C GLU A 69 -1.71 -2.27 -4.32
N ALA A 70 -2.41 -1.69 -3.36
CA ALA A 70 -2.37 -0.25 -3.10
C ALA A 70 -2.58 0.00 -1.61
N ILE A 71 -1.89 1.00 -1.08
CA ILE A 71 -1.89 1.33 0.35
C ILE A 71 -1.95 2.84 0.51
N GLU A 72 -2.84 3.30 1.39
CA GLU A 72 -2.94 4.70 1.79
C GLU A 72 -2.87 4.79 3.32
N LEU A 73 -2.17 5.78 3.83
CA LEU A 73 -2.10 6.05 5.27
C LEU A 73 -2.39 7.53 5.51
N ASN A 74 -3.44 7.82 6.26
CA ASN A 74 -3.88 9.18 6.58
C ASN A 74 -3.99 10.10 5.35
N GLY A 75 -4.56 9.56 4.26
CA GLY A 75 -4.72 10.31 3.02
C GLY A 75 -3.47 10.39 2.14
N ILE A 76 -2.39 9.72 2.55
CA ILE A 76 -1.13 9.73 1.81
C ILE A 76 -0.97 8.39 1.09
N ARG A 77 -0.89 8.42 -0.25
CA ARG A 77 -0.65 7.24 -1.05
C ARG A 77 0.77 6.75 -0.85
N LEU A 78 0.93 5.50 -0.43
CA LEU A 78 2.25 4.88 -0.28
C LEU A 78 2.69 4.27 -1.62
N SER A 79 3.98 4.26 -1.85
CA SER A 79 4.60 3.67 -3.03
C SER A 79 5.71 2.71 -2.61
N THR A 80 6.37 2.10 -3.59
CA THR A 80 7.51 1.23 -3.34
C THR A 80 8.70 1.97 -2.71
N ARG A 81 8.69 3.30 -2.76
CA ARG A 81 9.76 4.15 -2.21
C ARG A 81 9.36 4.85 -0.91
N SER A 82 8.17 4.60 -0.40
CA SER A 82 7.69 5.26 0.82
C SER A 82 8.55 4.88 2.01
N SER A 83 8.83 5.86 2.86
CA SER A 83 9.65 5.69 4.06
C SER A 83 9.00 6.40 5.25
N PHE A 84 9.29 5.86 6.43
CA PHE A 84 8.82 6.40 7.70
C PHE A 84 10.01 6.97 8.46
N THR A 85 9.82 8.14 9.05
CA THR A 85 10.83 8.82 9.84
C THR A 85 10.21 9.40 11.11
N GLY A 86 11.06 9.86 12.02
CA GLY A 86 10.62 10.52 13.24
C GLY A 86 10.64 9.61 14.45
N GLN A 87 10.34 10.22 15.59
CA GLN A 87 10.31 9.57 16.90
C GLN A 87 8.86 9.36 17.33
N ALA A 88 8.67 8.66 18.45
CA ALA A 88 7.33 8.44 19.01
C ALA A 88 6.60 9.78 19.17
N GLY A 89 5.36 9.84 18.68
CA GLY A 89 4.54 11.05 18.71
C GLY A 89 4.83 12.06 17.58
N SER A 90 5.87 11.82 16.78
CA SER A 90 6.28 12.71 15.69
C SER A 90 6.65 11.93 14.44
N ILE A 91 5.75 11.08 14.00
CA ILE A 91 5.97 10.22 12.83
C ILE A 91 5.68 11.00 11.56
N ALA A 92 6.53 10.81 10.57
CA ALA A 92 6.31 11.34 9.23
C ALA A 92 6.44 10.22 8.20
N VAL A 93 5.59 10.25 7.19
CA VAL A 93 5.66 9.36 6.03
C VAL A 93 5.98 10.20 4.81
N ASP A 94 7.05 9.84 4.10
CA ASP A 94 7.54 10.58 2.92
C ASP A 94 7.73 12.08 3.21
N GLY A 95 8.18 12.41 4.42
CA GLY A 95 8.37 13.78 4.86
C GLY A 95 7.13 14.52 5.32
N MET A 96 5.95 13.88 5.26
CA MET A 96 4.68 14.47 5.67
C MET A 96 4.32 13.99 7.08
N PRO A 97 4.16 14.91 8.06
CA PRO A 97 3.79 14.53 9.42
C PRO A 97 2.41 13.89 9.46
N ILE A 98 2.29 12.83 10.25
CA ILE A 98 1.02 12.17 10.53
C ILE A 98 0.83 12.06 12.04
N ALA A 99 -0.43 11.91 12.45
CA ALA A 99 -0.77 11.81 13.87
C ALA A 99 -1.91 10.82 14.06
N SER A 100 -2.01 10.26 15.27
CA SER A 100 -3.14 9.42 15.67
C SER A 100 -4.47 10.20 15.59
N PRO A 101 -5.56 9.59 15.13
CA PRO A 101 -5.67 8.19 14.70
C PRO A 101 -5.03 7.95 13.34
N TYR A 102 -4.38 6.80 13.19
CA TYR A 102 -3.79 6.39 11.93
C TYR A 102 -4.78 5.49 11.19
N THR A 103 -5.15 5.86 9.97
CA THR A 103 -6.08 5.08 9.15
C THR A 103 -5.37 4.57 7.91
N TRP A 104 -5.28 3.26 7.80
CA TRP A 104 -4.73 2.59 6.64
C TRP A 104 -5.87 2.12 5.76
N LYS A 105 -5.79 2.41 4.47
CA LYS A 105 -6.66 1.82 3.45
C LYS A 105 -5.80 0.94 2.56
N VAL A 106 -6.21 -0.32 2.42
CA VAL A 106 -5.40 -1.33 1.74
C VAL A 106 -6.29 -2.06 0.74
N ILE A 107 -5.84 -2.14 -0.49
CA ILE A 107 -6.51 -2.90 -1.54
C ILE A 107 -5.75 -4.20 -1.80
N GLY A 108 -6.48 -5.31 -1.83
CA GLY A 108 -5.95 -6.65 -2.02
C GLY A 108 -6.97 -7.68 -1.58
N GLU A 109 -6.55 -8.94 -1.44
CA GLU A 109 -7.45 -9.99 -0.94
C GLU A 109 -7.69 -9.79 0.56
N SER A 110 -8.94 -9.49 0.94
CA SER A 110 -9.31 -9.01 2.28
C SER A 110 -8.91 -9.96 3.38
N GLN A 111 -9.23 -11.24 3.25
CA GLN A 111 -8.97 -12.22 4.31
C GLN A 111 -7.48 -12.51 4.46
N THR A 112 -6.76 -12.59 3.37
CA THR A 112 -5.31 -12.80 3.39
C THR A 112 -4.61 -11.66 4.12
N ILE A 113 -4.99 -10.43 3.80
CA ILE A 113 -4.40 -9.24 4.41
C ILE A 113 -4.77 -9.14 5.88
N ALA A 114 -6.05 -9.31 6.21
CA ALA A 114 -6.51 -9.25 7.61
C ALA A 114 -5.81 -10.29 8.47
N THR A 115 -5.68 -11.52 7.97
CA THR A 115 -4.99 -12.61 8.68
C THR A 115 -3.50 -12.30 8.88
N ALA A 116 -2.84 -11.78 7.83
CA ALA A 116 -1.42 -11.43 7.90
C ALA A 116 -1.15 -10.36 8.95
N LEU A 117 -2.02 -9.37 9.07
CA LEU A 117 -1.85 -8.29 10.04
C LEU A 117 -2.10 -8.75 11.49
N ASP A 118 -2.95 -9.74 11.68
CA ASP A 118 -3.39 -10.18 13.00
C ASP A 118 -2.70 -11.46 13.48
N ILE A 119 -1.56 -11.80 12.89
CA ILE A 119 -0.78 -12.96 13.34
C ILE A 119 -0.13 -12.68 14.70
N GLN A 120 0.19 -13.75 15.42
CA GLN A 120 0.90 -13.68 16.69
C GLN A 120 2.26 -13.01 16.50
N ALA A 121 2.59 -12.05 17.35
CA ALA A 121 3.81 -11.25 17.29
C ALA A 121 3.95 -10.40 16.01
N GLY A 122 2.87 -10.22 15.23
CA GLY A 122 2.85 -9.34 14.07
C GLY A 122 2.71 -7.87 14.44
N SER A 123 2.58 -7.01 13.43
CA SER A 123 2.53 -5.56 13.64
C SER A 123 1.36 -5.13 14.51
N ALA A 124 0.16 -5.69 14.30
CA ALA A 124 -1.00 -5.35 15.12
C ALA A 124 -0.77 -5.74 16.60
N ALA A 125 -0.23 -6.93 16.85
CA ALA A 125 0.08 -7.38 18.19
C ALA A 125 1.12 -6.47 18.87
N GLN A 126 2.13 -6.03 18.15
CA GLN A 126 3.15 -5.12 18.68
C GLN A 126 2.60 -3.73 18.94
N MET A 127 1.74 -3.21 18.09
CA MET A 127 1.07 -1.92 18.33
C MET A 127 0.19 -1.99 19.58
N ARG A 128 -0.56 -3.09 19.74
CA ARG A 128 -1.39 -3.31 20.93
C ARG A 128 -0.56 -3.43 22.20
N ALA A 129 0.59 -4.08 22.11
CA ALA A 129 1.53 -4.19 23.23
C ALA A 129 2.07 -2.84 23.69
N LYS A 130 2.13 -1.86 22.80
CA LYS A 130 2.50 -0.47 23.12
C LYS A 130 1.33 0.38 23.57
N GLY A 131 0.15 -0.19 23.71
CA GLY A 131 -1.04 0.50 24.22
C GLY A 131 -1.95 1.06 23.14
N ALA A 132 -1.67 0.84 21.86
CA ALA A 132 -2.54 1.31 20.80
C ALA A 132 -3.77 0.41 20.64
N ASN A 133 -4.89 1.00 20.21
CA ASN A 133 -6.08 0.25 19.82
C ASN A 133 -6.02 0.04 18.31
N VAL A 134 -6.07 -1.22 17.88
CA VAL A 134 -5.99 -1.58 16.47
C VAL A 134 -7.25 -2.33 16.07
N ALA A 135 -7.97 -1.81 15.08
CA ALA A 135 -9.15 -2.44 14.50
C ALA A 135 -8.89 -2.72 13.02
N ILE A 136 -9.02 -3.99 12.64
CA ILE A 136 -8.82 -4.47 11.27
C ILE A 136 -10.17 -4.86 10.71
N THR A 137 -10.62 -4.19 9.66
CA THR A 137 -11.94 -4.38 9.07
C THR A 137 -11.83 -4.78 7.61
N PRO A 138 -12.05 -6.06 7.27
CA PRO A 138 -12.15 -6.47 5.87
C PRO A 138 -13.35 -5.80 5.21
N THR A 139 -13.21 -5.41 3.97
CA THR A 139 -14.26 -4.74 3.20
C THR A 139 -14.24 -5.19 1.74
N THR A 140 -15.41 -5.14 1.11
CA THR A 140 -15.56 -5.53 -0.30
C THR A 140 -15.15 -4.42 -1.26
N ASP A 141 -15.09 -3.18 -0.79
CA ASP A 141 -14.73 -2.04 -1.64
C ASP A 141 -14.01 -0.98 -0.84
N VAL A 142 -12.72 -0.83 -1.11
CA VAL A 142 -11.87 0.25 -0.60
C VAL A 142 -11.56 1.17 -1.75
N THR A 143 -11.73 2.47 -1.57
CA THR A 143 -11.39 3.47 -2.58
C THR A 143 -10.19 4.28 -2.10
N ILE A 144 -9.15 4.32 -2.92
CA ILE A 144 -7.95 5.12 -2.69
C ILE A 144 -7.84 6.12 -3.83
N GLU A 145 -8.13 7.37 -3.54
CA GLU A 145 -8.09 8.45 -4.53
C GLU A 145 -6.75 9.20 -4.53
N SER A 146 -6.00 9.10 -3.46
CA SER A 146 -4.69 9.75 -3.34
C SER A 146 -3.68 9.19 -4.33
N ILE A 147 -2.75 10.03 -4.73
CA ILE A 147 -1.67 9.69 -5.66
C ILE A 147 -0.36 10.01 -4.95
N ALA A 148 0.63 9.12 -5.08
CA ALA A 148 1.94 9.33 -4.48
C ALA A 148 2.60 10.57 -5.09
N SER A 149 3.18 11.40 -4.22
CA SER A 149 3.93 12.57 -4.68
C SER A 149 5.20 12.12 -5.40
N PRO A 150 5.50 12.65 -6.59
CA PRO A 150 6.75 12.32 -7.25
C PRO A 150 7.92 12.83 -6.42
N ARG A 151 8.92 11.96 -6.20
CA ARG A 151 10.18 12.39 -5.58
C ARG A 151 11.10 12.91 -6.65
N PRO A 152 11.60 14.14 -6.52
CA PRO A 152 12.62 14.61 -7.43
C PRO A 152 13.89 13.76 -7.25
N PRO A 153 14.61 13.44 -8.33
CA PRO A 153 15.88 12.71 -8.21
C PRO A 153 16.88 13.54 -7.39
N GLN A 154 17.56 12.87 -6.45
CA GLN A 154 18.52 13.56 -5.58
C GLN A 154 19.86 13.83 -6.27
N PHE A 155 20.22 12.99 -7.22
CA PHE A 155 21.56 13.02 -7.83
C PHE A 155 21.53 13.22 -9.34
N ALA A 156 20.39 13.02 -9.99
CA ALA A 156 20.24 13.25 -11.42
C ALA A 156 19.70 14.63 -11.69
N THR A 157 20.28 15.34 -12.64
CA THR A 157 19.80 16.64 -13.09
C THR A 157 19.44 16.57 -14.56
N TYR A 158 18.43 17.32 -14.96
CA TYR A 158 18.06 17.47 -16.36
C TYR A 158 19.07 18.39 -17.05
N GLN A 159 19.50 17.95 -18.20
CA GLN A 159 20.36 18.79 -19.06
C GLN A 159 19.53 19.60 -20.03
#